data_b83ab10c64fe8de6a7e0ed14a6018a70
#
_entry.id   b83ab10c64fe8de6a7e0ed14a6018a70
#
_cell.length_a   1.000
_cell.length_b   1.000
_cell.length_c   1.000
_cell.angle_alpha   90.00
_cell.angle_beta   90.00
_cell.angle_gamma   90.00
#
_symmetry.space_group_name_H-M   'P 1'
#
loop_
_entity.id
_entity.type
_entity.pdbx_description
1 polymer ?
#
loop_
_entity_poly.entity_id
_entity_poly.type
_entity_poly.pdbx_seq_one_letter_code
_entity_poly.pdbx_strand_id
1 'polypeptide(L)'
;MRCLLDTCVVSELTKPKPNPELARWFASEHVEDLYLSAITIGEIRRGTAQLAPGRRRAALTAWADKLSRSFSGRILPVDEAVATRWAEIAASAERSGKPKPLADGLIAATAVQHGLTVATRNVDDFEPFGVMLFNPWAD
;
A
#
# COMPACT_ATOMS: atom_id res chain seq x y z
N MET A 1 14.36 1.07 -6.96
CA MET A 1 13.12 0.39 -7.43
C MET A 1 11.93 1.28 -7.15
N ARG A 2 11.17 1.62 -8.17
CA ARG A 2 9.97 2.45 -8.00
C ARG A 2 8.82 1.57 -7.51
N CYS A 3 8.39 1.79 -6.29
CA CYS A 3 7.39 0.93 -5.63
C CYS A 3 6.20 1.71 -5.11
N LEU A 4 5.04 1.06 -5.15
CA LEU A 4 3.87 1.44 -4.38
C LEU A 4 3.83 0.53 -3.15
N LEU A 5 3.91 1.13 -1.97
CA LEU A 5 3.95 0.36 -0.72
C LEU A 5 2.54 -0.03 -0.31
N ASP A 6 2.31 -1.34 -0.16
CA ASP A 6 1.04 -1.83 0.39
C ASP A 6 0.94 -1.47 1.87
N THR A 7 -0.28 -1.41 2.38
CA THR A 7 -0.57 -1.04 3.77
C THR A 7 0.22 -1.88 4.77
N CYS A 8 0.41 -3.18 4.50
CA CYS A 8 1.15 -4.07 5.40
C CYS A 8 2.62 -3.63 5.56
N VAL A 9 3.24 -3.09 4.52
CA VAL A 9 4.62 -2.59 4.59
C VAL A 9 4.69 -1.39 5.53
N VAL A 10 3.79 -0.43 5.31
CA VAL A 10 3.75 0.80 6.10
C VAL A 10 3.45 0.50 7.56
N SER A 11 2.50 -0.41 7.82
CA SER A 11 2.14 -0.82 9.19
C SER A 11 3.29 -1.51 9.90
N GLU A 12 4.03 -2.35 9.20
CA GLU A 12 5.19 -3.03 9.80
C GLU A 12 6.25 -2.04 10.26
N LEU A 13 6.46 -0.99 9.48
CA LEU A 13 7.47 0.03 9.81
C LEU A 13 7.11 0.86 11.04
N THR A 14 5.86 0.78 11.55
CA THR A 14 5.46 1.46 12.78
C THR A 14 5.81 0.69 14.04
N LYS A 15 6.13 -0.58 13.92
CA LYS A 15 6.44 -1.41 15.08
C LYS A 15 7.78 -1.01 15.68
N PRO A 16 7.93 -1.16 17.03
CA PRO A 16 9.23 -0.87 17.67
C PRO A 16 10.37 -1.70 17.11
N LYS A 17 10.08 -2.94 16.70
CA LYS A 17 11.06 -3.84 16.10
C LYS A 17 10.49 -4.40 14.81
N PRO A 18 10.56 -3.61 13.72
CA PRO A 18 10.05 -4.11 12.43
C PRO A 18 10.89 -5.28 11.93
N ASN A 19 10.33 -6.03 11.00
CA ASN A 19 11.04 -7.15 10.38
C ASN A 19 12.39 -6.66 9.84
N PRO A 20 13.51 -7.32 10.18
CA PRO A 20 14.85 -6.85 9.80
C PRO A 20 15.07 -6.78 8.29
N GLU A 21 14.54 -7.73 7.53
CA GLU A 21 14.71 -7.75 6.07
C GLU A 21 13.97 -6.58 5.44
N LEU A 22 12.75 -6.33 5.87
CA LEU A 22 11.96 -5.19 5.41
C LEU A 22 12.67 -3.88 5.76
N ALA A 23 13.12 -3.73 6.99
CA ALA A 23 13.79 -2.50 7.43
C ALA A 23 15.07 -2.25 6.63
N ARG A 24 15.82 -3.31 6.34
CA ARG A 24 17.05 -3.22 5.54
C ARG A 24 16.75 -2.78 4.12
N TRP A 25 15.75 -3.39 3.51
CA TRP A 25 15.33 -3.01 2.16
C TRP A 25 14.86 -1.56 2.11
N PHE A 26 14.00 -1.17 3.06
CA PHE A 26 13.47 0.20 3.10
C PHE A 26 14.60 1.23 3.23
N ALA A 27 15.58 0.96 4.10
CA ALA A 27 16.72 1.85 4.30
C ALA A 27 17.60 1.98 3.05
N SER A 28 17.61 0.94 2.19
CA SER A 28 18.42 0.94 0.97
C SER A 28 17.77 1.65 -0.20
N GLU A 29 16.47 1.93 -0.12
CA GLU A 29 15.73 2.56 -1.22
C GLU A 29 15.79 4.07 -1.13
N HIS A 30 15.73 4.73 -2.29
CA HIS A 30 15.58 6.18 -2.34
C HIS A 30 14.14 6.54 -2.06
N VAL A 31 13.92 7.45 -1.12
CA VAL A 31 12.58 7.81 -0.67
C VAL A 31 11.71 8.34 -1.81
N GLU A 32 12.31 9.04 -2.78
CA GLU A 32 11.59 9.58 -3.94
C GLU A 32 11.06 8.50 -4.89
N ASP A 33 11.51 7.25 -4.74
CA ASP A 33 11.04 6.12 -5.53
C ASP A 33 9.90 5.37 -4.84
N LEU A 34 9.52 5.78 -3.65
CA LEU A 34 8.48 5.11 -2.86
C LEU A 34 7.21 5.95 -2.84
N TYR A 35 6.10 5.30 -3.16
CA TYR A 35 4.78 5.93 -3.32
C TYR A 35 3.75 5.24 -2.45
N LEU A 36 2.68 5.95 -2.13
CA LEU A 36 1.51 5.40 -1.46
C LEU A 36 0.26 5.66 -2.30
N SER A 37 -0.71 4.77 -2.17
CA SER A 37 -2.06 5.03 -2.68
C SER A 37 -2.85 5.83 -1.64
N ALA A 38 -3.74 6.70 -2.12
CA ALA A 38 -4.72 7.34 -1.25
C ALA A 38 -5.53 6.31 -0.46
N ILE A 39 -5.75 5.12 -1.04
CA ILE A 39 -6.45 4.00 -0.36
C ILE A 39 -5.68 3.55 0.88
N THR A 40 -4.35 3.47 0.79
CA THR A 40 -3.50 3.09 1.93
C THR A 40 -3.65 4.10 3.07
N ILE A 41 -3.66 5.38 2.74
CA ILE A 41 -3.92 6.43 3.73
C ILE A 41 -5.28 6.23 4.39
N GLY A 42 -6.31 5.96 3.58
CA GLY A 42 -7.66 5.69 4.07
C GLY A 42 -7.71 4.49 5.02
N GLU A 43 -7.06 3.40 4.67
CA GLU A 43 -7.01 2.20 5.51
C GLU A 43 -6.34 2.47 6.86
N ILE A 44 -5.23 3.20 6.85
CA ILE A 44 -4.52 3.59 8.06
C ILE A 44 -5.39 4.48 8.95
N ARG A 45 -6.05 5.49 8.37
CA ARG A 45 -6.92 6.40 9.11
C ARG A 45 -8.14 5.67 9.67
N ARG A 46 -8.70 4.74 8.92
CA ARG A 46 -9.83 3.94 9.40
C ARG A 46 -9.43 3.08 10.60
N GLY A 47 -8.27 2.43 10.53
CA GLY A 47 -7.76 1.65 11.64
C GLY A 47 -7.56 2.49 12.91
N THR A 48 -7.02 3.71 12.74
CA THR A 48 -6.85 4.64 13.85
C THR A 48 -8.19 5.10 14.41
N ALA A 49 -9.14 5.42 13.54
CA ALA A 49 -10.47 5.89 13.95
C ALA A 49 -11.27 4.84 14.72
N GLN A 50 -10.98 3.55 14.51
CA GLN A 50 -11.64 2.45 15.21
C GLN A 50 -11.16 2.29 16.66
N LEU A 51 -10.03 2.88 17.00
CA LEU A 51 -9.51 2.79 18.37
C LEU A 51 -10.30 3.71 19.31
N ALA A 52 -10.43 3.27 20.57
CA ALA A 52 -11.01 4.12 21.60
C ALA A 52 -10.14 5.36 21.82
N PRO A 53 -10.75 6.50 22.18
CA PRO A 53 -9.96 7.69 22.53
C PRO A 53 -8.94 7.39 23.61
N GLY A 54 -7.69 7.85 23.43
CA GLY A 54 -6.61 7.61 24.36
C GLY A 54 -5.25 7.78 23.71
N ARG A 55 -4.22 7.38 24.45
CA ARG A 55 -2.82 7.59 24.05
C ARG A 55 -2.48 6.86 22.74
N ARG A 56 -2.94 5.63 22.59
CA ARG A 56 -2.64 4.84 21.41
C ARG A 56 -3.24 5.46 20.15
N ARG A 57 -4.50 5.88 20.23
CA ARG A 57 -5.17 6.55 19.12
C ARG A 57 -4.46 7.85 18.77
N ALA A 58 -4.10 8.66 19.77
CA ALA A 58 -3.39 9.91 19.57
C ALA A 58 -2.02 9.68 18.91
N ALA A 59 -1.27 8.68 19.38
CA ALA A 59 0.03 8.36 18.83
C ALA A 59 -0.05 7.92 17.36
N LEU A 60 -1.02 7.06 17.04
CA LEU A 60 -1.21 6.58 15.66
C LEU A 60 -1.74 7.68 14.75
N THR A 61 -2.58 8.57 15.26
CA THR A 61 -3.04 9.74 14.51
C THR A 61 -1.85 10.65 14.15
N ALA A 62 -0.99 10.93 15.11
CA ALA A 62 0.21 11.74 14.89
C ALA A 62 1.15 11.08 13.89
N TRP A 63 1.31 9.76 13.96
CA TRP A 63 2.12 9.00 13.02
C TRP A 63 1.55 9.07 11.61
N ALA A 64 0.22 8.93 11.46
CA ALA A 64 -0.44 9.02 10.16
C ALA A 64 -0.27 10.42 9.55
N ASP A 65 -0.34 11.47 10.38
CA ASP A 65 -0.11 12.84 9.93
C ASP A 65 1.33 13.01 9.42
N LYS A 66 2.29 12.46 10.16
CA LYS A 66 3.70 12.49 9.75
C LYS A 66 3.92 11.74 8.45
N LEU A 67 3.29 10.58 8.30
CA LEU A 67 3.37 9.78 7.07
C LEU A 67 2.88 10.57 5.87
N SER A 68 1.71 11.22 5.99
CA SER A 68 1.15 12.03 4.91
C SER A 68 2.10 13.15 4.51
N ARG A 69 2.74 13.81 5.48
CA ARG A 69 3.73 14.86 5.20
C ARG A 69 4.98 14.30 4.53
N SER A 70 5.47 13.15 5.01
CA SER A 70 6.68 12.52 4.46
C SER A 70 6.50 12.09 3.02
N PHE A 71 5.29 11.69 2.63
CA PHE A 71 4.97 11.26 1.28
C PHE A 71 4.28 12.34 0.45
N SER A 72 4.33 13.60 0.89
CA SER A 72 3.72 14.70 0.13
C SER A 72 4.24 14.70 -1.31
N GLY A 73 3.30 14.75 -2.27
CA GLY A 73 3.61 14.66 -3.70
C GLY A 73 3.78 13.24 -4.22
N ARG A 74 3.79 12.24 -3.33
CA ARG A 74 3.93 10.84 -3.70
C ARG A 74 2.77 9.97 -3.17
N ILE A 75 1.66 10.59 -2.81
CA ILE A 75 0.42 9.90 -2.49
C ILE A 75 -0.46 9.98 -3.73
N LEU A 76 -0.68 8.86 -4.38
CA LEU A 76 -1.34 8.80 -5.68
C LEU A 76 -2.85 8.68 -5.49
N PRO A 77 -3.64 9.52 -6.17
CA PRO A 77 -5.10 9.53 -6.02
C PRO A 77 -5.75 8.35 -6.73
N VAL A 78 -6.99 8.07 -6.33
CA VAL A 78 -7.88 7.18 -7.09
C VAL A 78 -8.71 8.09 -7.99
N ASP A 79 -8.19 8.37 -9.17
CA ASP A 79 -8.85 9.18 -10.17
C ASP A 79 -9.58 8.32 -11.20
N GLU A 80 -10.13 8.93 -12.25
CA GLU A 80 -10.86 8.19 -13.28
C GLU A 80 -9.97 7.17 -13.99
N ALA A 81 -8.71 7.52 -14.26
CA ALA A 81 -7.79 6.61 -14.93
C ALA A 81 -7.52 5.36 -14.08
N VAL A 82 -7.30 5.54 -12.78
CA VAL A 82 -7.11 4.42 -11.85
C VAL A 82 -8.39 3.59 -11.75
N ALA A 83 -9.56 4.23 -11.64
CA ALA A 83 -10.84 3.52 -11.57
C ALA A 83 -11.09 2.69 -12.83
N THR A 84 -10.77 3.21 -14.01
CA THR A 84 -10.92 2.49 -15.27
C THR A 84 -9.98 1.28 -15.30
N ARG A 85 -8.75 1.46 -14.89
CA ARG A 85 -7.78 0.36 -14.80
C ARG A 85 -8.25 -0.71 -13.82
N TRP A 86 -8.77 -0.27 -12.67
CA TRP A 86 -9.34 -1.19 -11.69
C TRP A 86 -10.46 -2.05 -12.29
N ALA A 87 -11.37 -1.42 -13.04
CA ALA A 87 -12.47 -2.15 -13.66
C ALA A 87 -11.96 -3.29 -14.55
N GLU A 88 -10.90 -3.04 -15.32
CA GLU A 88 -10.31 -4.05 -16.22
C GLU A 88 -9.67 -5.21 -15.46
N ILE A 89 -8.81 -4.90 -14.48
CA ILE A 89 -8.07 -5.94 -13.76
C ILE A 89 -8.97 -6.70 -12.78
N ALA A 90 -9.94 -6.04 -12.16
CA ALA A 90 -10.89 -6.70 -11.26
C ALA A 90 -11.79 -7.66 -12.03
N ALA A 91 -12.29 -7.23 -13.20
CA ALA A 91 -13.13 -8.09 -14.04
C ALA A 91 -12.35 -9.32 -14.50
N SER A 92 -11.08 -9.15 -14.86
CA SER A 92 -10.20 -10.26 -15.25
C SER A 92 -10.01 -11.26 -14.10
N ALA A 93 -9.76 -10.77 -12.89
CA ALA A 93 -9.61 -11.62 -11.70
C ALA A 93 -10.89 -12.38 -11.39
N GLU A 94 -12.05 -11.71 -11.49
CA GLU A 94 -13.36 -12.32 -11.28
C GLU A 94 -13.62 -13.43 -12.31
N ARG A 95 -13.33 -13.19 -13.59
CA ARG A 95 -13.48 -14.20 -14.65
C ARG A 95 -12.60 -15.42 -14.40
N SER A 96 -11.46 -15.24 -13.76
CA SER A 96 -10.55 -16.34 -13.40
C SER A 96 -10.99 -17.05 -12.12
N GLY A 97 -12.12 -16.67 -11.53
CA GLY A 97 -12.60 -17.25 -10.28
C GLY A 97 -11.83 -16.80 -9.04
N LYS A 98 -11.14 -15.68 -9.12
CA LYS A 98 -10.29 -15.16 -8.03
C LYS A 98 -10.63 -13.69 -7.69
N PRO A 99 -11.89 -13.41 -7.27
CA PRO A 99 -12.24 -12.06 -6.87
C PRO A 99 -11.45 -11.65 -5.62
N LYS A 100 -11.08 -10.37 -5.54
CA LYS A 100 -10.29 -9.82 -4.43
C LYS A 100 -10.98 -8.58 -3.84
N PRO A 101 -10.64 -8.21 -2.60
CA PRO A 101 -11.22 -7.00 -2.00
C PRO A 101 -11.00 -5.76 -2.85
N LEU A 102 -11.95 -4.84 -2.79
CA LEU A 102 -11.90 -3.59 -3.55
C LEU A 102 -10.61 -2.81 -3.28
N ALA A 103 -10.21 -2.70 -2.02
CA ALA A 103 -9.01 -1.95 -1.66
C ALA A 103 -7.76 -2.49 -2.35
N ASP A 104 -7.57 -3.82 -2.35
CA ASP A 104 -6.42 -4.45 -3.00
C ASP A 104 -6.44 -4.19 -4.50
N GLY A 105 -7.62 -4.27 -5.11
CA GLY A 105 -7.78 -3.99 -6.54
C GLY A 105 -7.42 -2.54 -6.89
N LEU A 106 -7.83 -1.59 -6.06
CA LEU A 106 -7.52 -0.18 -6.29
C LEU A 106 -6.03 0.13 -6.09
N ILE A 107 -5.39 -0.51 -5.13
CA ILE A 107 -3.93 -0.39 -4.94
C ILE A 107 -3.21 -0.96 -6.16
N ALA A 108 -3.60 -2.14 -6.62
CA ALA A 108 -3.02 -2.77 -7.81
C ALA A 108 -3.21 -1.89 -9.05
N ALA A 109 -4.42 -1.35 -9.24
CA ALA A 109 -4.73 -0.47 -10.37
C ALA A 109 -3.88 0.80 -10.35
N THR A 110 -3.66 1.37 -9.17
CA THR A 110 -2.78 2.54 -9.01
C THR A 110 -1.36 2.21 -9.47
N ALA A 111 -0.84 1.07 -9.04
CA ALA A 111 0.50 0.63 -9.44
C ALA A 111 0.60 0.42 -10.95
N VAL A 112 -0.38 -0.27 -11.54
CA VAL A 112 -0.38 -0.51 -12.99
C VAL A 112 -0.43 0.82 -13.76
N GLN A 113 -1.31 1.73 -13.34
CA GLN A 113 -1.48 3.00 -14.02
C GLN A 113 -0.21 3.85 -14.00
N HIS A 114 0.58 3.76 -12.93
CA HIS A 114 1.80 4.57 -12.77
C HIS A 114 3.09 3.79 -13.03
N GLY A 115 3.00 2.55 -13.50
CA GLY A 115 4.18 1.75 -13.83
C GLY A 115 5.02 1.38 -12.62
N LEU A 116 4.38 1.12 -11.47
CA LEU A 116 5.05 0.81 -10.22
C LEU A 116 4.95 -0.68 -9.87
N THR A 117 5.93 -1.16 -9.12
CA THR A 117 5.89 -2.48 -8.50
C THR A 117 5.18 -2.35 -7.14
N VAL A 118 4.27 -3.26 -6.82
CA VAL A 118 3.65 -3.29 -5.49
C VAL A 118 4.59 -4.02 -4.53
N ALA A 119 5.03 -3.33 -3.49
CA ALA A 119 5.80 -3.95 -2.41
C ALA A 119 4.81 -4.43 -1.36
N THR A 120 4.72 -5.75 -1.15
CA THR A 120 3.76 -6.35 -0.24
C THR A 120 4.25 -7.70 0.27
N ARG A 121 3.82 -8.05 1.48
CA ARG A 121 4.00 -9.40 2.00
C ARG A 121 2.98 -10.36 1.39
N ASN A 122 1.82 -9.84 0.99
CA ASN A 122 0.67 -10.62 0.56
C ASN A 122 0.64 -10.80 -0.96
N VAL A 123 1.72 -11.33 -1.53
CA VAL A 123 1.85 -11.46 -2.99
C VAL A 123 0.70 -12.26 -3.61
N ASP A 124 0.21 -13.29 -2.92
CA ASP A 124 -0.88 -14.12 -3.44
C ASP A 124 -2.18 -13.33 -3.62
N ASP A 125 -2.40 -12.30 -2.79
CA ASP A 125 -3.58 -11.46 -2.88
C ASP A 125 -3.56 -10.54 -4.09
N PHE A 126 -2.37 -10.23 -4.60
CA PHE A 126 -2.19 -9.32 -5.75
C PHE A 126 -1.89 -10.04 -7.06
N GLU A 127 -1.45 -11.30 -6.99
CA GLU A 127 -1.07 -12.06 -8.18
C GLU A 127 -2.17 -12.11 -9.24
N PRO A 128 -3.46 -12.31 -8.89
CA PRO A 128 -4.52 -12.35 -9.90
C PRO A 128 -4.71 -11.08 -10.69
N PHE A 129 -4.18 -9.95 -10.24
CA PHE A 129 -4.29 -8.66 -10.94
C PHE A 129 -3.21 -8.45 -12.00
N GLY A 130 -2.20 -9.32 -12.07
CA GLY A 130 -1.15 -9.22 -13.08
C GLY A 130 -0.20 -8.04 -12.88
N VAL A 131 -0.14 -7.47 -11.69
CA VAL A 131 0.76 -6.36 -11.36
C VAL A 131 2.14 -6.89 -10.97
N MET A 132 3.18 -6.09 -11.20
CA MET A 132 4.53 -6.43 -10.74
C MET A 132 4.57 -6.41 -9.21
N LEU A 133 5.18 -7.46 -8.62
CA LEU A 133 5.18 -7.67 -7.18
C LEU A 133 6.59 -7.84 -6.63
N PHE A 134 6.80 -7.35 -5.41
CA PHE A 134 8.04 -7.57 -4.67
C PHE A 134 7.71 -7.76 -3.21
N ASN A 135 8.24 -8.82 -2.60
CA ASN A 135 8.04 -9.10 -1.17
C ASN A 135 9.31 -8.73 -0.40
N PRO A 136 9.32 -7.59 0.32
CA PRO A 136 10.51 -7.18 1.07
C PRO A 136 10.80 -8.02 2.31
N TRP A 137 9.88 -8.90 2.73
CA TRP A 137 10.14 -9.85 3.82
C TRP A 137 10.88 -11.08 3.32
N ALA A 138 10.78 -11.38 2.03
CA ALA A 138 11.38 -12.60 1.49
C ALA A 138 12.89 -12.47 1.41
N ASP A 139 13.57 -13.52 1.79
CA ASP A 139 15.01 -13.64 1.68
C ASP A 139 15.39 -14.16 0.30
#